data_70f8be2d19ed01293367ea572b9e5e80
#
_entry.id   70f8be2d19ed01293367ea572b9e5e80
#
_cell.length_a   1.000
_cell.length_b   1.000
_cell.length_c   1.000
_cell.angle_alpha   90.00
_cell.angle_beta   90.00
_cell.angle_gamma   90.00
#
_symmetry.space_group_name_H-M   'P 1'
#
loop_
_entity.id
_entity.type
_entity.pdbx_description
1 polymer ?
#
loop_
_entity_poly.entity_id
_entity_poly.type
_entity_poly.pdbx_seq_one_letter_code
_entity_poly.pdbx_strand_id
1 'polypeptide(L)'
;NVKYLIGDLSNKKDLNKLSKISFNYVVNFAGNINHKEKLKTFNSHYMGVKNLINCLDKKNLFKFIQLGSSVEYGKINSPHLEKKGIPKSKRIYSTYGQSKLLSTIFLMKENKIRKLPTLVIRPYLIYGPFQSLDRLIPITINSCLQNKSFACSDGLQSRDFLFVSDAVSFIYK
;
A
#
# COMPACT_ATOMS: atom_id res chain seq x y z
N ASN A 1 12.76 5.18 -22.09
CA ASN A 1 12.45 6.56 -21.69
C ASN A 1 11.37 6.56 -20.63
N VAL A 2 11.62 7.22 -19.48
CA VAL A 2 10.65 7.43 -18.41
C VAL A 2 10.04 8.83 -18.55
N LYS A 3 8.69 8.90 -18.48
CA LYS A 3 7.98 10.20 -18.44
C LYS A 3 7.48 10.43 -17.02
N TYR A 4 7.67 11.61 -16.50
CA TYR A 4 7.21 12.03 -15.18
C TYR A 4 5.96 12.89 -15.30
N LEU A 5 4.93 12.56 -14.52
CA LEU A 5 3.73 13.38 -14.36
C LEU A 5 3.57 13.67 -12.86
N ILE A 6 3.45 14.95 -12.52
CA ILE A 6 3.23 15.38 -11.14
C ILE A 6 1.73 15.61 -10.93
N GLY A 7 1.20 15.07 -9.83
CA GLY A 7 -0.20 15.24 -9.46
C GLY A 7 -0.54 14.55 -8.14
N ASP A 8 -1.65 14.95 -7.53
CA ASP A 8 -2.22 14.36 -6.33
C ASP A 8 -3.42 13.47 -6.70
N LEU A 9 -3.38 12.20 -6.32
CA LEU A 9 -4.48 11.26 -6.58
C LEU A 9 -5.79 11.66 -5.89
N SER A 10 -5.74 12.45 -4.81
CA SER A 10 -6.92 12.98 -4.16
C SER A 10 -7.59 14.13 -4.96
N ASN A 11 -6.85 14.75 -5.89
CA ASN A 11 -7.33 15.82 -6.75
C ASN A 11 -7.69 15.28 -8.15
N LYS A 12 -8.98 15.25 -8.45
CA LYS A 12 -9.46 14.75 -9.76
C LYS A 12 -8.92 15.54 -10.96
N LYS A 13 -8.67 16.85 -10.80
CA LYS A 13 -8.14 17.69 -11.90
C LYS A 13 -6.73 17.24 -12.32
N ASP A 14 -5.90 16.84 -11.37
CA ASP A 14 -4.55 16.36 -11.64
C ASP A 14 -4.55 15.05 -12.43
N LEU A 15 -5.58 14.23 -12.23
CA LEU A 15 -5.73 12.94 -12.89
C LEU A 15 -6.22 13.03 -14.34
N ASN A 16 -6.74 14.16 -14.78
CA ASN A 16 -7.22 14.33 -16.17
C ASN A 16 -6.14 14.07 -17.21
N LYS A 17 -4.86 14.24 -16.84
CA LYS A 17 -3.74 13.92 -17.72
C LYS A 17 -3.61 12.41 -17.97
N LEU A 18 -3.95 11.60 -16.96
CA LEU A 18 -3.87 10.14 -17.05
C LEU A 18 -5.00 9.54 -17.89
N SER A 19 -6.17 10.17 -17.95
CA SER A 19 -7.31 9.66 -18.72
C SER A 19 -7.08 9.60 -20.23
N LYS A 20 -6.07 10.34 -20.70
CA LYS A 20 -5.67 10.39 -22.13
C LYS A 20 -4.57 9.38 -22.46
N ILE A 21 -4.09 8.62 -21.50
CA ILE A 21 -3.00 7.67 -21.66
C ILE A 21 -3.54 6.26 -21.48
N SER A 22 -3.24 5.39 -22.42
CA SER A 22 -3.54 3.97 -22.31
C SER A 22 -2.41 3.25 -21.59
N PHE A 23 -2.75 2.49 -20.56
CA PHE A 23 -1.80 1.71 -19.76
C PHE A 23 -2.12 0.22 -19.87
N ASN A 24 -1.09 -0.61 -20.01
CA ASN A 24 -1.21 -2.06 -19.90
C ASN A 24 -1.12 -2.53 -18.44
N TYR A 25 -0.24 -1.93 -17.66
CA TYR A 25 -0.04 -2.22 -16.25
C TYR A 25 -0.04 -0.93 -15.44
N VAL A 26 -0.66 -0.96 -14.29
CA VAL A 26 -0.63 0.14 -13.32
C VAL A 26 -0.29 -0.42 -11.96
N VAL A 27 0.78 0.10 -11.35
CA VAL A 27 1.16 -0.25 -9.97
C VAL A 27 0.98 0.97 -9.09
N ASN A 28 0.09 0.88 -8.11
CA ASN A 28 -0.21 1.99 -7.22
C ASN A 28 0.49 1.85 -5.87
N PHE A 29 1.55 2.62 -5.69
CA PHE A 29 2.28 2.80 -4.42
C PHE A 29 1.89 4.08 -3.68
N ALA A 30 1.06 4.92 -4.27
CA ALA A 30 0.72 6.23 -3.71
C ALA A 30 0.02 6.12 -2.36
N GLY A 31 0.32 7.08 -1.49
CA GLY A 31 -0.30 7.22 -0.19
C GLY A 31 0.47 8.15 0.73
N ASN A 32 -0.24 8.76 1.70
CA ASN A 32 0.39 9.60 2.71
C ASN A 32 1.15 8.74 3.73
N ILE A 33 2.44 9.01 3.91
CA ILE A 33 3.30 8.33 4.90
C ILE A 33 3.11 8.87 6.32
N ASN A 34 2.65 10.11 6.48
CA ASN A 34 2.33 10.70 7.78
C ASN A 34 0.91 10.32 8.20
N HIS A 35 0.77 9.15 8.82
CA HIS A 35 -0.53 8.61 9.22
C HIS A 35 -1.20 9.38 10.38
N LYS A 36 -0.53 10.35 11.02
CA LYS A 36 -1.13 11.26 12.00
C LYS A 36 -2.14 12.21 11.34
N GLU A 37 -1.94 12.55 10.08
CA GLU A 37 -2.85 13.36 9.29
C GLU A 37 -4.01 12.52 8.73
N LYS A 38 -5.00 12.24 9.59
CA LYS A 38 -6.10 11.29 9.30
C LYS A 38 -6.80 11.56 7.98
N LEU A 39 -7.17 12.83 7.72
CA LEU A 39 -7.90 13.20 6.50
C LEU A 39 -7.05 12.99 5.23
N LYS A 40 -5.79 13.43 5.25
CA LYS A 40 -4.86 13.19 4.12
C LYS A 40 -4.63 11.70 3.92
N THR A 41 -4.48 10.94 5.00
CA THR A 41 -4.34 9.48 4.95
C THR A 41 -5.55 8.82 4.28
N PHE A 42 -6.76 9.19 4.70
CA PHE A 42 -7.98 8.67 4.10
C PHE A 42 -8.09 9.06 2.62
N ASN A 43 -7.87 10.32 2.30
CA ASN A 43 -7.97 10.83 0.94
C ASN A 43 -6.95 10.18 0.00
N SER A 44 -5.70 10.07 0.41
CA SER A 44 -4.66 9.48 -0.44
C SER A 44 -4.83 7.97 -0.63
N HIS A 45 -5.13 7.23 0.44
CA HIS A 45 -5.19 5.76 0.38
C HIS A 45 -6.51 5.21 -0.13
N TYR A 46 -7.65 5.88 0.10
CA TYR A 46 -8.95 5.39 -0.35
C TYR A 46 -9.54 6.23 -1.49
N MET A 47 -9.73 7.53 -1.28
CA MET A 47 -10.32 8.38 -2.33
C MET A 47 -9.42 8.47 -3.55
N GLY A 48 -8.08 8.53 -3.34
CA GLY A 48 -7.11 8.52 -4.43
C GLY A 48 -7.20 7.26 -5.29
N VAL A 49 -7.35 6.08 -4.69
CA VAL A 49 -7.55 4.83 -5.43
C VAL A 49 -8.84 4.87 -6.25
N LYS A 50 -9.95 5.34 -5.66
CA LYS A 50 -11.22 5.50 -6.40
C LYS A 50 -11.08 6.46 -7.57
N ASN A 51 -10.46 7.61 -7.34
CA ASN A 51 -10.25 8.61 -8.39
C ASN A 51 -9.38 8.04 -9.51
N LEU A 52 -8.28 7.36 -9.16
CA LEU A 52 -7.38 6.73 -10.13
C LEU A 52 -8.14 5.71 -10.99
N ILE A 53 -8.86 4.77 -10.38
CA ILE A 53 -9.64 3.76 -11.11
C ILE A 53 -10.70 4.42 -12.01
N ASN A 54 -11.32 5.52 -11.57
CA ASN A 54 -12.35 6.19 -12.36
C ASN A 54 -11.78 6.98 -13.55
N CYS A 55 -10.53 7.45 -13.47
CA CYS A 55 -9.91 8.22 -14.54
C CYS A 55 -9.15 7.36 -15.56
N LEU A 56 -8.71 6.16 -15.21
CA LEU A 56 -7.95 5.29 -16.11
C LEU A 56 -8.79 4.81 -17.30
N ASP A 57 -8.21 4.85 -18.50
CA ASP A 57 -8.70 4.04 -19.60
C ASP A 57 -8.41 2.57 -19.31
N LYS A 58 -9.45 1.75 -19.32
CA LYS A 58 -9.39 0.33 -18.94
C LYS A 58 -9.31 -0.60 -20.14
N LYS A 59 -9.42 -0.07 -21.36
CA LYS A 59 -9.53 -0.87 -22.59
C LYS A 59 -8.34 -1.82 -22.77
N ASN A 60 -7.14 -1.34 -22.49
CA ASN A 60 -5.90 -2.10 -22.67
C ASN A 60 -5.22 -2.48 -21.35
N LEU A 61 -5.93 -2.33 -20.22
CA LEU A 61 -5.39 -2.60 -18.90
C LEU A 61 -5.36 -4.11 -18.61
N PHE A 62 -4.17 -4.71 -18.59
CA PHE A 62 -3.97 -6.11 -18.25
C PHE A 62 -3.95 -6.36 -16.74
N LYS A 63 -3.41 -5.43 -15.96
CA LYS A 63 -3.38 -5.55 -14.51
C LYS A 63 -3.30 -4.19 -13.80
N PHE A 64 -4.10 -4.02 -12.77
CA PHE A 64 -3.97 -2.96 -11.78
C PHE A 64 -3.51 -3.58 -10.46
N ILE A 65 -2.30 -3.24 -10.02
CA ILE A 65 -1.69 -3.74 -8.80
C ILE A 65 -1.77 -2.66 -7.72
N GLN A 66 -2.43 -2.98 -6.63
CA GLN A 66 -2.55 -2.10 -5.46
C GLN A 66 -1.65 -2.58 -4.34
N LEU A 67 -0.78 -1.72 -3.83
CA LEU A 67 -0.09 -1.99 -2.59
C LEU A 67 -1.03 -1.75 -1.41
N GLY A 68 -1.53 -2.85 -0.86
CA GLY A 68 -2.27 -2.91 0.39
C GLY A 68 -1.35 -2.88 1.61
N SER A 69 -1.75 -3.56 2.68
CA SER A 69 -0.94 -3.70 3.89
C SER A 69 -1.45 -4.85 4.76
N SER A 70 -0.57 -5.51 5.49
CA SER A 70 -0.93 -6.52 6.50
C SER A 70 -1.84 -5.97 7.61
N VAL A 71 -1.85 -4.66 7.86
CA VAL A 71 -2.77 -4.03 8.83
C VAL A 71 -4.25 -4.19 8.46
N GLU A 72 -4.55 -4.52 7.20
CA GLU A 72 -5.91 -4.81 6.73
C GLU A 72 -6.50 -6.07 7.37
N TYR A 73 -5.67 -6.99 7.85
CA TYR A 73 -6.13 -8.17 8.59
C TYR A 73 -6.69 -7.81 9.97
N GLY A 74 -6.31 -6.65 10.53
CA GLY A 74 -6.74 -6.22 11.85
C GLY A 74 -6.21 -7.12 12.97
N LYS A 75 -6.88 -7.13 14.12
CA LYS A 75 -6.52 -7.98 15.25
C LYS A 75 -7.13 -9.36 15.09
N ILE A 76 -6.45 -10.23 14.36
CA ILE A 76 -6.77 -11.66 14.25
C ILE A 76 -5.52 -12.49 14.53
N ASN A 77 -5.72 -13.74 14.93
CA ASN A 77 -4.62 -14.66 15.21
C ASN A 77 -3.87 -15.05 13.93
N SER A 78 -2.55 -15.22 14.05
CA SER A 78 -1.71 -15.81 13.00
C SER A 78 -1.96 -17.32 12.88
N PRO A 79 -1.70 -17.91 11.70
CA PRO A 79 -1.28 -17.24 10.45
C PRO A 79 -2.43 -16.53 9.76
N HIS A 80 -2.12 -15.40 9.13
CA HIS A 80 -3.08 -14.67 8.30
C HIS A 80 -3.23 -15.35 6.94
N LEU A 81 -4.45 -15.73 6.58
CA LEU A 81 -4.74 -16.40 5.32
C LEU A 81 -5.52 -15.47 4.39
N GLU A 82 -5.03 -15.29 3.18
CA GLU A 82 -5.66 -14.42 2.16
C GLU A 82 -7.08 -14.87 1.82
N LYS A 83 -7.31 -16.20 1.80
CA LYS A 83 -8.61 -16.82 1.47
C LYS A 83 -9.70 -16.66 2.53
N LYS A 84 -9.35 -16.34 3.78
CA LYS A 84 -10.32 -16.21 4.88
C LYS A 84 -11.11 -14.91 4.87
N GLY A 85 -11.15 -14.24 3.74
CA GLY A 85 -11.99 -13.07 3.53
C GLY A 85 -11.40 -11.78 4.10
N ILE A 86 -12.11 -10.71 3.84
CA ILE A 86 -11.77 -9.38 4.34
C ILE A 86 -12.22 -9.29 5.79
N PRO A 87 -11.34 -8.96 6.73
CA PRO A 87 -11.75 -8.80 8.12
C PRO A 87 -12.80 -7.70 8.24
N LYS A 88 -13.73 -7.86 9.17
CA LYS A 88 -14.72 -6.82 9.47
C LYS A 88 -13.99 -5.56 9.93
N SER A 89 -14.32 -4.41 9.36
CA SER A 89 -13.69 -3.11 9.64
C SER A 89 -13.60 -2.74 11.13
N LYS A 90 -14.50 -3.27 11.96
CA LYS A 90 -14.53 -3.10 13.42
C LYS A 90 -13.26 -3.59 14.15
N ARG A 91 -12.40 -4.38 13.49
CA ARG A 91 -11.14 -4.89 14.08
C ARG A 91 -9.91 -4.04 13.71
N ILE A 92 -10.11 -2.95 12.97
CA ILE A 92 -9.03 -2.07 12.52
C ILE A 92 -9.26 -0.69 13.13
N TYR A 93 -8.32 -0.24 13.95
CA TYR A 93 -8.48 1.00 14.72
C TYR A 93 -7.82 2.21 14.09
N SER A 94 -6.82 2.02 13.21
CA SER A 94 -6.13 3.13 12.56
C SER A 94 -6.83 3.57 11.28
N THR A 95 -6.88 4.88 11.05
CA THR A 95 -7.36 5.47 9.78
C THR A 95 -6.61 4.90 8.58
N TYR A 96 -5.30 4.69 8.70
CA TYR A 96 -4.49 4.06 7.67
C TYR A 96 -4.99 2.65 7.33
N GLY A 97 -5.12 1.79 8.31
CA GLY A 97 -5.59 0.42 8.10
C GLY A 97 -7.00 0.36 7.52
N GLN A 98 -7.91 1.21 8.02
CA GLN A 98 -9.27 1.32 7.48
C GLN A 98 -9.26 1.79 6.02
N SER A 99 -8.45 2.78 5.68
CA SER A 99 -8.36 3.30 4.30
C SER A 99 -7.82 2.26 3.33
N LYS A 100 -6.79 1.49 3.75
CA LYS A 100 -6.25 0.38 2.97
C LYS A 100 -7.29 -0.72 2.76
N LEU A 101 -7.99 -1.13 3.82
CA LEU A 101 -9.06 -2.12 3.72
C LEU A 101 -10.20 -1.66 2.81
N LEU A 102 -10.65 -0.41 2.93
CA LEU A 102 -11.70 0.13 2.06
C LEU A 102 -11.29 0.13 0.59
N SER A 103 -10.01 0.42 0.30
CA SER A 103 -9.46 0.34 -1.06
C SER A 103 -9.49 -1.10 -1.59
N THR A 104 -9.10 -2.06 -0.78
CA THR A 104 -9.16 -3.48 -1.12
C THR A 104 -10.60 -3.92 -1.41
N ILE A 105 -11.56 -3.57 -0.53
CA ILE A 105 -12.99 -3.88 -0.73
C ILE A 105 -13.51 -3.25 -2.03
N PHE A 106 -13.18 -1.99 -2.27
CA PHE A 106 -13.57 -1.30 -3.50
C PHE A 106 -13.02 -2.01 -4.74
N LEU A 107 -11.72 -2.33 -4.78
CA LEU A 107 -11.09 -3.00 -5.91
C LEU A 107 -11.65 -4.41 -6.14
N MET A 108 -11.93 -5.17 -5.09
CA MET A 108 -12.59 -6.48 -5.21
C MET A 108 -14.00 -6.35 -5.79
N LYS A 109 -14.73 -5.31 -5.41
CA LYS A 109 -16.06 -5.01 -5.99
C LYS A 109 -15.94 -4.65 -7.48
N GLU A 110 -15.00 -3.79 -7.85
CA GLU A 110 -14.74 -3.44 -9.25
C GLU A 110 -14.33 -4.66 -10.08
N ASN A 111 -13.49 -5.54 -9.54
CA ASN A 111 -13.15 -6.81 -10.19
C ASN A 111 -14.37 -7.70 -10.41
N LYS A 112 -15.21 -7.89 -9.37
CA LYS A 112 -16.39 -8.77 -9.45
C LYS A 112 -17.43 -8.23 -10.43
N ILE A 113 -17.75 -6.93 -10.37
CA ILE A 113 -18.86 -6.33 -11.12
C ILE A 113 -18.41 -5.90 -12.52
N ARG A 114 -17.26 -5.23 -12.62
CA ARG A 114 -16.77 -4.62 -13.87
C ARG A 114 -15.64 -5.40 -14.54
N LYS A 115 -15.27 -6.57 -13.97
CA LYS A 115 -14.16 -7.40 -14.45
C LYS A 115 -12.83 -6.65 -14.54
N LEU A 116 -12.65 -5.62 -13.70
CA LEU A 116 -11.39 -4.89 -13.64
C LEU A 116 -10.27 -5.83 -13.17
N PRO A 117 -9.17 -6.00 -13.91
CA PRO A 117 -8.11 -6.95 -13.58
C PRO A 117 -7.25 -6.43 -12.42
N THR A 118 -7.73 -6.53 -11.19
CA THR A 118 -7.07 -6.03 -9.99
C THR A 118 -6.32 -7.14 -9.23
N LEU A 119 -5.17 -6.77 -8.68
CA LEU A 119 -4.40 -7.55 -7.71
C LEU A 119 -4.09 -6.66 -6.50
N VAL A 120 -4.40 -7.11 -5.30
CA VAL A 120 -4.04 -6.42 -4.05
C VAL A 120 -2.96 -7.21 -3.34
N ILE A 121 -1.80 -6.60 -3.12
CA ILE A 121 -0.66 -7.17 -2.41
C ILE A 121 -0.67 -6.58 -1.00
N ARG A 122 -0.67 -7.43 0.05
CA ARG A 122 -0.66 -7.01 1.46
C ARG A 122 0.66 -7.35 2.13
N PRO A 123 1.71 -6.57 1.88
CA PRO A 123 3.01 -6.86 2.48
C PRO A 123 2.98 -6.62 3.98
N TYR A 124 3.85 -7.33 4.67
CA TYR A 124 4.23 -7.02 6.04
C TYR A 124 5.30 -5.92 6.06
N LEU A 125 6.36 -6.06 6.82
CA LEU A 125 7.36 -5.01 6.97
C LEU A 125 8.40 -5.12 5.84
N ILE A 126 8.25 -4.31 4.80
CA ILE A 126 9.29 -4.18 3.77
C ILE A 126 10.41 -3.31 4.35
N TYR A 127 11.66 -3.74 4.16
CA TYR A 127 12.84 -2.99 4.53
C TYR A 127 13.88 -2.97 3.41
N GLY A 128 14.79 -1.99 3.44
CA GLY A 128 15.86 -1.88 2.46
C GLY A 128 16.51 -0.51 2.44
N PRO A 129 17.43 -0.27 1.48
CA PRO A 129 18.09 1.02 1.31
C PRO A 129 17.09 2.17 1.20
N PHE A 130 17.48 3.34 1.69
CA PHE A 130 16.69 4.58 1.71
C PHE A 130 15.44 4.55 2.60
N GLN A 131 15.23 3.50 3.40
CA GLN A 131 14.17 3.50 4.40
C GLN A 131 14.47 4.54 5.49
N SER A 132 13.43 5.16 6.03
CA SER A 132 13.52 6.15 7.11
C SER A 132 14.22 5.57 8.34
N LEU A 133 15.16 6.35 8.93
CA LEU A 133 15.99 5.94 10.06
C LEU A 133 15.24 5.75 11.39
N ASP A 134 13.96 6.11 11.45
CA ASP A 134 13.07 5.84 12.58
C ASP A 134 12.46 4.42 12.57
N ARG A 135 12.75 3.64 11.52
CA ARG A 135 12.27 2.25 11.41
C ARG A 135 13.25 1.27 12.06
N LEU A 136 12.71 0.16 12.56
CA LEU A 136 13.46 -0.82 13.37
C LEU A 136 14.76 -1.27 12.70
N ILE A 137 14.71 -1.75 11.46
CA ILE A 137 15.92 -2.26 10.78
C ILE A 137 16.95 -1.16 10.54
N PRO A 138 16.62 -0.01 9.93
CA PRO A 138 17.58 1.08 9.77
C PRO A 138 18.15 1.63 11.07
N ILE A 139 17.31 1.85 12.12
CA ILE A 139 17.80 2.38 13.39
C ILE A 139 18.75 1.38 14.06
N THR A 140 18.46 0.08 14.00
CA THR A 140 19.32 -0.95 14.54
C THR A 140 20.68 -0.94 13.84
N ILE A 141 20.70 -0.99 12.51
CA ILE A 141 21.95 -0.97 11.73
C ILE A 141 22.77 0.30 12.05
N ASN A 142 22.12 1.47 11.99
CA ASN A 142 22.80 2.74 12.22
C ASN A 142 23.36 2.86 13.65
N SER A 143 22.62 2.37 14.64
CA SER A 143 23.06 2.40 16.04
C SER A 143 24.21 1.43 16.28
N CYS A 144 24.18 0.25 15.70
CA CYS A 144 25.30 -0.69 15.77
C CYS A 144 26.56 -0.12 15.12
N LEU A 145 26.46 0.47 13.93
CA LEU A 145 27.59 1.09 13.24
C LEU A 145 28.20 2.27 14.01
N GLN A 146 27.39 2.99 14.77
CA GLN A 146 27.82 4.13 15.57
C GLN A 146 28.15 3.76 17.02
N ASN A 147 28.02 2.50 17.40
CA ASN A 147 28.16 2.03 18.78
C ASN A 147 27.28 2.81 19.76
N LYS A 148 26.02 3.06 19.38
CA LYS A 148 25.03 3.81 20.18
C LYS A 148 23.87 2.93 20.59
N SER A 149 23.35 3.15 21.79
CA SER A 149 22.08 2.55 22.21
C SER A 149 20.88 3.23 21.55
N PHE A 150 19.80 2.52 21.40
CA PHE A 150 18.52 3.06 20.96
C PHE A 150 17.37 2.40 21.74
N ALA A 151 16.26 3.12 21.90
CA ALA A 151 15.09 2.61 22.58
C ALA A 151 14.35 1.61 21.68
N CYS A 152 14.07 0.45 22.20
CA CYS A 152 13.24 -0.57 21.56
C CYS A 152 12.28 -1.20 22.58
N SER A 153 11.29 -1.97 22.09
CA SER A 153 10.46 -2.80 22.96
C SER A 153 11.25 -4.01 23.46
N ASP A 154 10.60 -4.83 24.29
CA ASP A 154 11.13 -6.09 24.84
C ASP A 154 11.54 -7.15 23.79
N GLY A 155 11.25 -6.91 22.53
CA GLY A 155 11.62 -7.79 21.42
C GLY A 155 10.77 -9.08 21.30
N LEU A 156 9.78 -9.27 22.13
CA LEU A 156 8.94 -10.48 22.14
C LEU A 156 7.93 -10.56 20.98
N GLN A 157 7.83 -9.49 20.20
CA GLN A 157 6.86 -9.44 19.09
C GLN A 157 7.40 -10.13 17.85
N SER A 158 6.71 -11.16 17.39
CA SER A 158 6.97 -11.74 16.07
C SER A 158 6.67 -10.73 14.97
N ARG A 159 7.58 -10.58 14.00
CA ARG A 159 7.44 -9.71 12.83
C ARG A 159 7.93 -10.44 11.58
N ASP A 160 7.22 -10.24 10.50
CA ASP A 160 7.60 -10.74 9.19
C ASP A 160 8.28 -9.60 8.42
N PHE A 161 9.52 -9.82 7.99
CA PHE A 161 10.32 -8.84 7.27
C PHE A 161 10.60 -9.33 5.86
N LEU A 162 10.35 -8.47 4.88
CA LEU A 162 10.59 -8.74 3.46
C LEU A 162 11.60 -7.72 2.92
N PHE A 163 12.68 -8.19 2.31
CA PHE A 163 13.63 -7.28 1.69
C PHE A 163 13.05 -6.65 0.43
N VAL A 164 13.36 -5.38 0.18
CA VAL A 164 12.72 -4.61 -0.90
C VAL A 164 12.95 -5.20 -2.29
N SER A 165 14.12 -5.80 -2.56
CA SER A 165 14.36 -6.44 -3.87
C SER A 165 13.44 -7.65 -4.11
N ASP A 166 13.13 -8.41 -3.04
CA ASP A 166 12.24 -9.57 -3.14
C ASP A 166 10.79 -9.11 -3.36
N ALA A 167 10.39 -8.02 -2.66
CA ALA A 167 9.10 -7.38 -2.90
C ALA A 167 8.95 -6.89 -4.34
N VAL A 168 9.98 -6.24 -4.90
CA VAL A 168 10.00 -5.77 -6.29
C VAL A 168 9.94 -6.94 -7.26
N SER A 169 10.76 -7.99 -7.03
CA SER A 169 10.76 -9.21 -7.86
C SER A 169 9.39 -9.88 -7.89
N PHE A 170 8.70 -9.93 -6.74
CA PHE A 170 7.35 -10.48 -6.65
C PHE A 170 6.32 -9.66 -7.43
N ILE A 171 6.41 -8.33 -7.39
CA ILE A 171 5.50 -7.44 -8.12
C ILE A 171 5.72 -7.53 -9.62
N TYR A 172 6.97 -7.76 -10.06
CA TYR A 172 7.34 -7.84 -11.47
C TYR A 172 6.92 -9.16 -12.15
N LYS A 173 6.85 -10.25 -11.40
CA LYS A 173 6.36 -11.57 -11.88
C LYS A 173 4.85 -11.62 -12.04
#